data_e3038d75c712ce536e7e954cb8048870
#
_entry.id   e3038d75c712ce536e7e954cb8048870
#
_cell.length_a   1.000
_cell.length_b   1.000
_cell.length_c   1.000
_cell.angle_alpha   90.00
_cell.angle_beta   90.00
_cell.angle_gamma   90.00
#
_symmetry.space_group_name_H-M   'P 1'
#
loop_
_entity.id
_entity.type
_entity.pdbx_description
1 polymer ?
#
loop_
_entity_poly.entity_id
_entity_poly.type
_entity_poly.pdbx_seq_one_letter_code
_entity_poly.pdbx_strand_id
1 'polypeptide(L)'
;TEEAGDAIRKEVGLDKPYFVRYFSWLGAALQGDFGTSFAQASFTAYAGTGTGSGLGTVAAQLAPRFENTMFLATVAATIAVPVSLILGLLAALYRNTIFDRVVNIFTLSSISSPEFFMAYILILLLAVLNPLLPSLSNIFDGMSFADRLNRTLLPALTLTLIVTAHMMRMTRAAIINLL
;
A
#
# COMPACT_ATOMS: atom_id res chain seq x y z
N THR A 1 38.36 0.63 15.88
CA THR A 1 39.49 1.55 15.71
C THR A 1 39.02 2.74 14.90
N GLU A 2 39.58 3.94 15.13
CA GLU A 2 39.20 5.18 14.43
C GLU A 2 39.37 5.04 12.91
N GLU A 3 40.41 4.36 12.45
CA GLU A 3 40.66 4.08 11.03
C GLU A 3 39.53 3.32 10.33
N ALA A 4 38.90 2.35 11.00
CA ALA A 4 37.77 1.64 10.46
C ALA A 4 36.50 2.54 10.38
N GLY A 5 36.34 3.45 11.32
CA GLY A 5 35.27 4.45 11.30
C GLY A 5 35.43 5.46 10.15
N ASP A 6 36.64 5.90 9.89
CA ASP A 6 36.94 6.82 8.80
C ASP A 6 36.84 6.16 7.41
N ALA A 7 37.21 4.91 7.29
CA ALA A 7 36.99 4.12 6.07
C ALA A 7 35.49 4.02 5.73
N ILE A 8 34.66 3.68 6.72
CA ILE A 8 33.19 3.60 6.56
C ILE A 8 32.61 4.98 6.23
N ARG A 9 33.09 6.06 6.87
CA ARG A 9 32.64 7.43 6.54
C ARG A 9 32.94 7.83 5.11
N LYS A 10 34.12 7.46 4.58
CA LYS A 10 34.47 7.69 3.19
C LYS A 10 33.64 6.86 2.22
N GLU A 11 33.42 5.60 2.53
CA GLU A 11 32.62 4.68 1.71
C GLU A 11 31.15 5.15 1.60
N VAL A 12 30.61 5.68 2.69
CA VAL A 12 29.25 6.24 2.75
C VAL A 12 29.20 7.70 2.23
N GLY A 13 30.38 8.29 1.89
CA GLY A 13 30.47 9.66 1.39
C GLY A 13 30.15 10.73 2.44
N LEU A 14 30.30 10.41 3.75
CA LEU A 14 30.05 11.34 4.85
C LEU A 14 31.16 12.41 4.97
N ASP A 15 32.24 12.24 4.24
CA ASP A 15 33.36 13.19 4.11
C ASP A 15 33.02 14.42 3.25
N LYS A 16 31.95 14.32 2.43
CA LYS A 16 31.53 15.40 1.52
C LYS A 16 30.53 16.35 2.20
N PRO A 17 30.56 17.66 1.83
CA PRO A 17 29.54 18.60 2.30
C PRO A 17 28.11 18.13 2.03
N TYR A 18 27.19 18.43 2.96
CA TYR A 18 25.80 17.98 2.90
C TYR A 18 25.10 18.27 1.55
N PHE A 19 25.27 19.51 1.02
CA PHE A 19 24.63 19.89 -0.25
C PHE A 19 25.18 19.09 -1.44
N VAL A 20 26.47 18.82 -1.46
CA VAL A 20 27.10 18.03 -2.53
C VAL A 20 26.57 16.61 -2.53
N ARG A 21 26.40 16.00 -1.35
CA ARG A 21 25.82 14.68 -1.19
C ARG A 21 24.36 14.64 -1.65
N TYR A 22 23.56 15.63 -1.24
CA TYR A 22 22.15 15.71 -1.60
C TYR A 22 21.95 15.80 -3.11
N PHE A 23 22.64 16.75 -3.77
CA PHE A 23 22.49 16.92 -5.22
C PHE A 23 23.09 15.76 -6.03
N SER A 24 24.19 15.17 -5.57
CA SER A 24 24.74 13.95 -6.18
C SER A 24 23.76 12.79 -6.08
N TRP A 25 23.20 12.56 -4.90
CA TRP A 25 22.17 11.52 -4.70
C TRP A 25 20.90 11.81 -5.53
N LEU A 26 20.43 13.05 -5.54
CA LEU A 26 19.25 13.43 -6.33
C LEU A 26 19.48 13.21 -7.83
N GLY A 27 20.65 13.55 -8.33
CA GLY A 27 21.03 13.31 -9.74
C GLY A 27 21.07 11.82 -10.09
N ALA A 28 21.58 10.97 -9.19
CA ALA A 28 21.56 9.52 -9.33
C ALA A 28 20.12 8.95 -9.25
N ALA A 29 19.34 9.42 -8.28
CA ALA A 29 17.95 9.00 -8.09
C ALA A 29 17.05 9.30 -9.31
N LEU A 30 17.26 10.45 -9.96
CA LEU A 30 16.55 10.80 -11.21
C LEU A 30 16.92 9.89 -12.39
N GLN A 31 18.06 9.19 -12.31
CA GLN A 31 18.48 8.18 -13.29
C GLN A 31 18.11 6.75 -12.87
N GLY A 32 17.35 6.59 -11.77
CA GLY A 32 16.92 5.28 -11.25
C GLY A 32 17.92 4.61 -10.32
N ASP A 33 19.04 5.25 -9.99
CA ASP A 33 19.99 4.78 -9.00
C ASP A 33 19.67 5.39 -7.63
N PHE A 34 18.99 4.61 -6.78
CA PHE A 34 18.65 4.99 -5.41
C PHE A 34 19.74 4.61 -4.39
N GLY A 35 20.87 4.06 -4.86
CA GLY A 35 21.97 3.62 -4.02
C GLY A 35 21.76 2.25 -3.39
N THR A 36 22.57 1.94 -2.40
CA THR A 36 22.60 0.67 -1.69
C THR A 36 21.92 0.78 -0.32
N SER A 37 21.30 -0.32 0.14
CA SER A 37 20.62 -0.39 1.43
C SER A 37 21.60 -0.78 2.54
N PHE A 38 21.92 0.15 3.43
CA PHE A 38 22.77 -0.14 4.60
C PHE A 38 22.11 -1.07 5.63
N ALA A 39 20.79 -1.10 5.72
CA ALA A 39 20.08 -2.01 6.62
C ALA A 39 20.33 -3.48 6.26
N GLN A 40 20.45 -3.79 4.97
CA GLN A 40 20.74 -5.15 4.51
C GLN A 40 22.22 -5.50 4.68
N ALA A 41 23.13 -4.53 4.52
CA ALA A 41 24.54 -4.72 4.80
C ALA A 41 24.79 -5.08 6.26
N SER A 42 24.11 -4.41 7.19
CA SER A 42 24.20 -4.70 8.62
C SER A 42 23.65 -6.09 8.93
N PHE A 43 22.55 -6.49 8.32
CA PHE A 43 21.92 -7.80 8.54
C PHE A 43 22.78 -8.95 8.02
N THR A 44 23.36 -8.85 6.81
CA THR A 44 24.25 -9.88 6.25
C THR A 44 25.57 -10.00 7.01
N ALA A 45 26.11 -8.89 7.51
CA ALA A 45 27.29 -8.89 8.37
C ALA A 45 27.00 -9.57 9.72
N TYR A 46 25.81 -9.36 10.31
CA TYR A 46 25.41 -9.97 11.60
C TYR A 46 25.03 -11.45 11.45
N ALA A 47 24.41 -11.85 10.33
CA ALA A 47 23.97 -13.23 10.08
C ALA A 47 25.11 -14.18 9.70
N GLY A 48 26.34 -13.70 9.59
CA GLY A 48 27.51 -14.54 9.29
C GLY A 48 27.49 -15.21 7.91
N THR A 49 26.53 -14.88 7.05
CA THR A 49 26.44 -15.35 5.67
C THR A 49 27.37 -14.52 4.81
N GLY A 50 28.65 -14.64 5.06
CA GLY A 50 29.76 -13.87 4.46
C GLY A 50 29.95 -14.09 2.95
N THR A 51 28.93 -13.91 2.15
CA THR A 51 29.06 -13.68 0.72
C THR A 51 29.04 -12.18 0.48
N GLY A 52 30.18 -11.57 0.74
CA GLY A 52 30.42 -10.16 0.48
C GLY A 52 30.30 -9.83 -1.01
N SER A 53 29.20 -9.29 -1.40
CA SER A 53 28.91 -8.44 -2.57
C SER A 53 27.42 -8.17 -2.72
N GLY A 54 26.62 -8.44 -1.71
CA GLY A 54 25.17 -8.30 -1.77
C GLY A 54 24.62 -7.10 -0.99
N LEU A 55 25.20 -5.92 -1.12
CA LEU A 55 24.47 -4.69 -0.85
C LEU A 55 23.37 -4.61 -1.89
N GLY A 56 22.20 -5.17 -1.57
CA GLY A 56 21.06 -5.09 -2.46
C GLY A 56 20.78 -3.61 -2.76
N THR A 57 20.69 -3.27 -4.03
CA THR A 57 20.33 -1.90 -4.42
C THR A 57 18.93 -1.61 -3.89
N VAL A 58 18.69 -0.39 -3.47
CA VAL A 58 17.35 0.07 -3.04
C VAL A 58 16.34 -0.17 -4.17
N ALA A 59 16.73 0.03 -5.43
CA ALA A 59 15.92 -0.26 -6.60
C ALA A 59 15.45 -1.72 -6.66
N ALA A 60 16.34 -2.69 -6.42
CA ALA A 60 15.99 -4.12 -6.44
C ALA A 60 15.01 -4.50 -5.33
N GLN A 61 15.06 -3.82 -4.17
CA GLN A 61 14.10 -4.02 -3.08
C GLN A 61 12.77 -3.30 -3.32
N LEU A 62 12.81 -2.16 -4.00
CA LEU A 62 11.65 -1.33 -4.26
C LEU A 62 10.76 -1.91 -5.36
N ALA A 63 11.36 -2.45 -6.43
CA ALA A 63 10.64 -2.94 -7.60
C ALA A 63 9.53 -3.96 -7.26
N PRO A 64 9.79 -5.06 -6.52
CA PRO A 64 8.73 -6.03 -6.20
C PRO A 64 7.67 -5.45 -5.25
N ARG A 65 8.08 -4.56 -4.34
CA ARG A 65 7.13 -3.88 -3.44
C ARG A 65 6.21 -2.92 -4.18
N PHE A 66 6.77 -2.17 -5.13
CA PHE A 66 6.02 -1.27 -5.99
C PHE A 66 5.01 -2.04 -6.86
N GLU A 67 5.44 -3.16 -7.46
CA GLU A 67 4.56 -4.04 -8.23
C GLU A 67 3.38 -4.57 -7.40
N ASN A 68 3.66 -5.04 -6.17
CA ASN A 68 2.62 -5.52 -5.27
C ASN A 68 1.66 -4.39 -4.84
N THR A 69 2.18 -3.19 -4.61
CA THR A 69 1.36 -2.01 -4.29
C THR A 69 0.47 -1.62 -5.47
N MET A 70 1.00 -1.62 -6.68
CA MET A 70 0.23 -1.32 -7.90
C MET A 70 -0.85 -2.38 -8.14
N PHE A 71 -0.53 -3.66 -7.93
CA PHE A 71 -1.50 -4.74 -8.04
C PHE A 71 -2.65 -4.56 -7.04
N LEU A 72 -2.33 -4.34 -5.75
CA LEU A 72 -3.32 -4.09 -4.71
C LEU A 72 -4.19 -2.87 -5.04
N ALA A 73 -3.57 -1.76 -5.44
CA ALA A 73 -4.27 -0.53 -5.81
C ALA A 73 -5.21 -0.74 -7.00
N THR A 74 -4.77 -1.49 -8.02
CA THR A 74 -5.58 -1.81 -9.20
C THR A 74 -6.78 -2.66 -8.83
N VAL A 75 -6.60 -3.71 -8.02
CA VAL A 75 -7.70 -4.57 -7.55
C VAL A 75 -8.70 -3.76 -6.74
N ALA A 76 -8.23 -2.97 -5.78
CA ALA A 76 -9.09 -2.13 -4.96
C ALA A 76 -9.85 -1.08 -5.79
N ALA A 77 -9.18 -0.38 -6.71
CA ALA A 77 -9.79 0.62 -7.56
C ALA A 77 -10.83 0.03 -8.53
N THR A 78 -10.55 -1.15 -9.10
CA THR A 78 -11.48 -1.85 -10.01
C THR A 78 -12.81 -2.19 -9.34
N ILE A 79 -12.79 -2.41 -8.04
CA ILE A 79 -14.02 -2.67 -7.25
C ILE A 79 -14.60 -1.36 -6.71
N ALA A 80 -13.78 -0.52 -6.09
CA ALA A 80 -14.22 0.69 -5.39
C ALA A 80 -14.86 1.72 -6.32
N VAL A 81 -14.26 1.97 -7.50
CA VAL A 81 -14.73 3.02 -8.41
C VAL A 81 -16.14 2.72 -8.93
N PRO A 82 -16.44 1.57 -9.58
CA PRO A 82 -17.78 1.31 -10.06
C PRO A 82 -18.81 1.19 -8.91
N VAL A 83 -18.45 0.55 -7.79
CA VAL A 83 -19.36 0.43 -6.64
C VAL A 83 -19.72 1.79 -6.07
N SER A 84 -18.75 2.68 -5.88
CA SER A 84 -18.99 4.03 -5.34
C SER A 84 -19.84 4.90 -6.27
N LEU A 85 -19.60 4.83 -7.58
CA LEU A 85 -20.37 5.59 -8.57
C LEU A 85 -21.82 5.09 -8.63
N ILE A 86 -22.03 3.76 -8.67
CA ILE A 86 -23.37 3.17 -8.70
C ILE A 86 -24.13 3.51 -7.40
N LEU A 87 -23.51 3.29 -6.23
CA LEU A 87 -24.16 3.59 -4.96
C LEU A 87 -24.43 5.09 -4.80
N GLY A 88 -23.50 5.95 -5.22
CA GLY A 88 -23.67 7.40 -5.17
C GLY A 88 -24.80 7.90 -6.07
N LEU A 89 -24.88 7.37 -7.30
CA LEU A 89 -25.96 7.65 -8.23
C LEU A 89 -27.31 7.18 -7.68
N LEU A 90 -27.40 5.94 -7.26
CA LEU A 90 -28.64 5.39 -6.74
C LEU A 90 -29.10 6.11 -5.46
N ALA A 91 -28.18 6.46 -4.55
CA ALA A 91 -28.52 7.22 -3.34
C ALA A 91 -28.95 8.66 -3.64
N ALA A 92 -28.51 9.26 -4.75
CA ALA A 92 -28.99 10.55 -5.21
C ALA A 92 -30.38 10.46 -5.85
N LEU A 93 -30.61 9.46 -6.73
CA LEU A 93 -31.89 9.23 -7.40
C LEU A 93 -33.00 8.85 -6.41
N TYR A 94 -32.69 7.97 -5.46
CA TYR A 94 -33.63 7.54 -4.42
C TYR A 94 -33.44 8.34 -3.12
N ARG A 95 -33.23 9.63 -3.23
CA ARG A 95 -33.02 10.56 -2.12
C ARG A 95 -34.16 10.48 -1.09
N ASN A 96 -33.81 10.54 0.19
CA ASN A 96 -34.74 10.48 1.35
C ASN A 96 -35.48 9.14 1.54
N THR A 97 -35.16 8.10 0.77
CA THR A 97 -35.69 6.75 0.97
C THR A 97 -34.92 5.99 2.06
N ILE A 98 -35.43 4.80 2.43
CA ILE A 98 -34.73 3.89 3.35
C ILE A 98 -33.38 3.48 2.79
N PHE A 99 -33.30 3.22 1.47
CA PHE A 99 -32.04 2.87 0.79
C PHE A 99 -30.99 3.97 1.00
N ASP A 100 -31.32 5.22 0.72
CA ASP A 100 -30.42 6.35 0.92
C ASP A 100 -29.94 6.47 2.37
N ARG A 101 -30.82 6.27 3.33
CA ARG A 101 -30.48 6.31 4.76
C ARG A 101 -29.54 5.18 5.15
N VAL A 102 -29.81 3.95 4.75
CA VAL A 102 -28.98 2.78 5.06
C VAL A 102 -27.57 2.95 4.47
N VAL A 103 -27.47 3.32 3.20
CA VAL A 103 -26.18 3.53 2.54
C VAL A 103 -25.40 4.67 3.20
N ASN A 104 -26.05 5.78 3.58
CA ASN A 104 -25.40 6.87 4.29
C ASN A 104 -24.93 6.45 5.69
N ILE A 105 -25.72 5.71 6.45
CA ILE A 105 -25.30 5.21 7.78
C ILE A 105 -24.08 4.31 7.63
N PHE A 106 -24.10 3.37 6.67
CA PHE A 106 -22.97 2.48 6.44
C PHE A 106 -21.69 3.24 6.05
N THR A 107 -21.81 4.20 5.13
CA THR A 107 -20.65 5.01 4.70
C THR A 107 -20.12 5.90 5.81
N LEU A 108 -21.00 6.51 6.62
CA LEU A 108 -20.59 7.29 7.78
C LEU A 108 -19.87 6.45 8.82
N SER A 109 -20.40 5.26 9.11
CA SER A 109 -19.76 4.31 10.03
C SER A 109 -18.37 3.90 9.54
N SER A 110 -18.23 3.64 8.23
CA SER A 110 -16.94 3.29 7.64
C SER A 110 -15.91 4.42 7.73
N ILE A 111 -16.32 5.67 7.48
CA ILE A 111 -15.43 6.83 7.57
C ILE A 111 -15.05 7.17 9.02
N SER A 112 -15.97 6.94 9.95
CA SER A 112 -15.76 7.23 11.38
C SER A 112 -14.86 6.20 12.08
N SER A 113 -14.68 5.03 11.46
CA SER A 113 -13.86 3.96 12.01
C SER A 113 -12.43 4.03 11.48
N PRO A 114 -11.41 3.79 12.31
CA PRO A 114 -10.03 3.68 11.84
C PRO A 114 -9.88 2.54 10.83
N GLU A 115 -9.04 2.74 9.81
CA GLU A 115 -8.85 1.75 8.72
C GLU A 115 -8.41 0.38 9.22
N PHE A 116 -7.48 0.34 10.18
CA PHE A 116 -7.01 -0.91 10.77
C PHE A 116 -8.12 -1.67 11.51
N PHE A 117 -9.07 -0.95 12.11
CA PHE A 117 -10.21 -1.57 12.79
C PHE A 117 -11.13 -2.27 11.79
N MET A 118 -11.41 -1.65 10.64
CA MET A 118 -12.16 -2.28 9.55
C MET A 118 -11.43 -3.51 9.00
N ALA A 119 -10.09 -3.43 8.88
CA ALA A 119 -9.28 -4.58 8.49
C ALA A 119 -9.42 -5.75 9.47
N TYR A 120 -9.35 -5.50 10.78
CA TYR A 120 -9.53 -6.55 11.80
C TYR A 120 -10.92 -7.19 11.77
N ILE A 121 -11.98 -6.39 11.56
CA ILE A 121 -13.34 -6.93 11.40
C ILE A 121 -13.41 -7.84 10.17
N LEU A 122 -12.84 -7.43 9.03
CA LEU A 122 -12.83 -8.26 7.83
C LEU A 122 -12.01 -9.54 8.00
N ILE A 123 -10.84 -9.45 8.65
CA ILE A 123 -10.03 -10.64 8.98
C ILE A 123 -10.85 -11.59 9.87
N LEU A 124 -11.48 -11.07 10.93
CA LEU A 124 -12.31 -11.88 11.82
C LEU A 124 -13.43 -12.57 11.07
N LEU A 125 -14.16 -11.84 10.22
CA LEU A 125 -15.32 -12.38 9.51
C LEU A 125 -14.94 -13.33 8.37
N LEU A 126 -13.92 -12.98 7.55
CA LEU A 126 -13.63 -13.67 6.29
C LEU A 126 -12.44 -14.64 6.36
N ALA A 127 -11.62 -14.55 7.40
CA ALA A 127 -10.48 -15.46 7.55
C ALA A 127 -10.56 -16.35 8.78
N VAL A 128 -11.17 -15.88 9.89
CA VAL A 128 -11.24 -16.62 11.14
C VAL A 128 -12.57 -17.35 11.30
N LEU A 129 -13.70 -16.63 11.26
CA LEU A 129 -15.03 -17.23 11.45
C LEU A 129 -15.51 -17.97 10.19
N ASN A 130 -15.24 -17.43 9.03
CA ASN A 130 -15.53 -18.04 7.74
C ASN A 130 -14.21 -18.06 6.94
N PRO A 131 -13.46 -19.17 6.89
CA PRO A 131 -12.16 -19.22 6.23
C PRO A 131 -12.29 -19.19 4.70
N LEU A 132 -12.82 -18.09 4.17
CA LEU A 132 -12.99 -17.83 2.74
C LEU A 132 -11.74 -17.21 2.11
N LEU A 133 -11.02 -16.38 2.88
CA LEU A 133 -9.84 -15.66 2.42
C LEU A 133 -8.68 -15.86 3.41
N PRO A 134 -7.43 -15.87 2.92
CA PRO A 134 -6.27 -15.98 3.81
C PRO A 134 -6.10 -14.69 4.64
N SER A 135 -5.75 -14.84 5.92
CA SER A 135 -5.48 -13.71 6.83
C SER A 135 -4.16 -13.00 6.51
N LEU A 136 -3.23 -13.67 5.84
CA LEU A 136 -1.91 -13.14 5.49
C LEU A 136 -1.80 -12.98 3.97
N SER A 137 -1.43 -11.78 3.54
CA SER A 137 -1.20 -11.44 2.13
C SER A 137 0.29 -11.62 1.76
N ASN A 138 0.84 -12.83 1.96
CA ASN A 138 2.20 -13.14 1.56
C ASN A 138 2.24 -13.47 0.06
N ILE A 139 2.92 -12.64 -0.72
CA ILE A 139 3.09 -12.81 -2.17
C ILE A 139 4.53 -13.22 -2.45
N PHE A 140 4.69 -14.28 -3.23
CA PHE A 140 5.98 -14.86 -3.61
C PHE A 140 6.13 -14.83 -5.13
N ASP A 141 7.38 -14.78 -5.59
CA ASP A 141 7.69 -14.86 -7.01
C ASP A 141 7.22 -16.20 -7.61
N GLY A 142 6.67 -16.15 -8.82
CA GLY A 142 6.15 -17.34 -9.50
C GLY A 142 4.74 -17.78 -9.07
N MET A 143 4.06 -17.03 -8.20
CA MET A 143 2.69 -17.33 -7.80
C MET A 143 1.70 -17.15 -8.98
N SER A 144 0.70 -18.04 -9.08
CA SER A 144 -0.36 -17.88 -10.08
C SER A 144 -1.17 -16.58 -9.86
N PHE A 145 -1.72 -16.03 -10.93
CA PHE A 145 -2.57 -14.84 -10.85
C PHE A 145 -3.76 -15.04 -9.90
N ALA A 146 -4.37 -16.22 -9.92
CA ALA A 146 -5.51 -16.55 -9.07
C ALA A 146 -5.11 -16.58 -7.59
N ASP A 147 -3.97 -17.17 -7.24
CA ASP A 147 -3.47 -17.20 -5.87
C ASP A 147 -3.08 -15.81 -5.39
N ARG A 148 -2.42 -15.03 -6.26
CA ARG A 148 -2.07 -13.63 -5.96
C ARG A 148 -3.32 -12.80 -5.70
N LEU A 149 -4.34 -12.93 -6.54
CA LEU A 149 -5.63 -12.26 -6.38
C LEU A 149 -6.30 -12.67 -5.06
N ASN A 150 -6.39 -13.96 -4.77
CA ASN A 150 -7.01 -14.48 -3.54
C ASN A 150 -6.35 -13.93 -2.28
N ARG A 151 -5.00 -13.87 -2.25
CA ARG A 151 -4.25 -13.31 -1.11
C ARG A 151 -4.36 -11.78 -0.99
N THR A 152 -4.64 -11.10 -2.10
CA THR A 152 -4.78 -9.64 -2.15
C THR A 152 -6.21 -9.17 -1.86
N LEU A 153 -7.21 -10.05 -2.00
CA LEU A 153 -8.63 -9.67 -1.86
C LEU A 153 -8.97 -9.08 -0.50
N LEU A 154 -8.49 -9.64 0.59
CA LEU A 154 -8.83 -9.15 1.93
C LEU A 154 -8.33 -7.71 2.18
N PRO A 155 -7.05 -7.37 1.96
CA PRO A 155 -6.59 -5.99 2.05
C PRO A 155 -7.24 -5.09 0.97
N ALA A 156 -7.52 -5.60 -0.23
CA ALA A 156 -8.22 -4.84 -1.25
C ALA A 156 -9.65 -4.48 -0.84
N LEU A 157 -10.39 -5.39 -0.22
CA LEU A 157 -11.73 -5.13 0.32
C LEU A 157 -11.70 -4.08 1.44
N THR A 158 -10.68 -4.09 2.29
CA THR A 158 -10.50 -3.07 3.32
C THR A 158 -10.36 -1.69 2.70
N LEU A 159 -9.46 -1.53 1.72
CA LEU A 159 -9.29 -0.28 0.98
C LEU A 159 -10.56 0.10 0.21
N THR A 160 -11.22 -0.87 -0.41
CA THR A 160 -12.47 -0.66 -1.15
C THR A 160 -13.56 -0.07 -0.28
N LEU A 161 -13.76 -0.56 0.94
CA LEU A 161 -14.77 -0.03 1.86
C LEU A 161 -14.55 1.45 2.15
N ILE A 162 -13.31 1.84 2.46
CA ILE A 162 -12.96 3.21 2.83
C ILE A 162 -13.08 4.14 1.63
N VAL A 163 -12.48 3.76 0.50
CA VAL A 163 -12.53 4.56 -0.74
C VAL A 163 -13.97 4.71 -1.22
N THR A 164 -14.75 3.62 -1.21
CA THR A 164 -16.16 3.64 -1.61
C THR A 164 -16.98 4.60 -0.73
N ALA A 165 -16.75 4.59 0.58
CA ALA A 165 -17.47 5.47 1.49
C ALA A 165 -17.23 6.96 1.19
N HIS A 166 -15.99 7.35 0.89
CA HIS A 166 -15.65 8.73 0.52
C HIS A 166 -16.19 9.10 -0.88
N MET A 167 -15.91 8.29 -1.89
CA MET A 167 -16.29 8.57 -3.27
C MET A 167 -17.81 8.60 -3.45
N MET A 168 -18.52 7.65 -2.85
CA MET A 168 -19.99 7.61 -2.89
C MET A 168 -20.63 8.89 -2.36
N ARG A 169 -20.16 9.42 -1.23
CA ARG A 169 -20.68 10.67 -0.67
C ARG A 169 -20.41 11.85 -1.58
N MET A 170 -19.22 11.95 -2.17
CA MET A 170 -18.89 13.01 -3.12
C MET A 170 -19.76 12.91 -4.38
N THR A 171 -19.91 11.71 -4.93
CA THR A 171 -20.76 11.45 -6.11
C THR A 171 -22.22 11.82 -5.82
N ARG A 172 -22.76 11.35 -4.69
CA ARG A 172 -24.14 11.69 -4.28
C ARG A 172 -24.34 13.19 -4.16
N ALA A 173 -23.42 13.91 -3.48
CA ALA A 173 -23.50 15.35 -3.33
C ALA A 173 -23.42 16.08 -4.66
N ALA A 174 -22.52 15.69 -5.55
CA ALA A 174 -22.39 16.28 -6.88
C ALA A 174 -23.67 16.12 -7.71
N ILE A 175 -24.26 14.93 -7.71
CA ILE A 175 -25.48 14.65 -8.47
C ILE A 175 -26.69 15.43 -7.90
N ILE A 176 -26.84 15.50 -6.58
CA ILE A 176 -27.93 16.27 -5.94
C ILE A 176 -27.83 17.76 -6.27
N ASN A 177 -26.61 18.30 -6.39
CA ASN A 177 -26.41 19.71 -6.75
C ASN A 177 -26.67 20.02 -8.24
N LEU A 178 -26.75 18.99 -9.09
CA LEU A 178 -27.04 19.11 -10.51
C LEU A 178 -28.54 18.91 -10.84
N LEU A 179 -29.29 18.30 -9.93
CA LEU A 179 -30.74 18.05 -10.06
C LEU A 179 -31.57 19.18 -9.43
#